data_e3cc4cdb91a4b1f5fdaa9fa006727606
#
_entry.id   e3cc4cdb91a4b1f5fdaa9fa006727606
#
_cell.length_a   1.000
_cell.length_b   1.000
_cell.length_c   1.000
_cell.angle_alpha   90.00
_cell.angle_beta   90.00
_cell.angle_gamma   90.00
#
_symmetry.space_group_name_H-M   'P 1'
#
loop_
_entity.id
_entity.type
_entity.pdbx_description
1 polymer ?
#
loop_
_entity_poly.entity_id
_entity_poly.type
_entity_poly.pdbx_seq_one_letter_code
_entity_poly.pdbx_strand_id
1 'polypeptide(L)'
;LIIPHHVAIIMDGNGRWAEKKGKIRLEGHRKGVENLERILEHCINRGVKYLTAYAFSTENWKRPEKEVNGLMELFSKFLDSKRKKLKKQGIKLLVTGSKEGISSKLLKKIEETEKFLENESKLIFNIAFNYGGRREIIDAVIGLINEREKLGKTENVTEEEFIKHLYRPEIPDPELIIRTSGEF
;
A
#
# COMPACT_ATOMS: atom_id res chain seq x y z
N LEU A 1 15.09 6.47 22.96
CA LEU A 1 13.98 5.80 22.26
C LEU A 1 14.49 5.43 20.85
N ILE A 2 14.46 4.16 20.52
CA ILE A 2 14.75 3.68 19.16
C ILE A 2 13.51 3.95 18.31
N ILE A 3 13.67 4.69 17.24
CA ILE A 3 12.58 4.99 16.29
C ILE A 3 12.71 3.99 15.13
N PRO A 4 11.66 3.20 14.83
CA PRO A 4 11.70 2.28 13.71
C PRO A 4 11.86 3.03 12.39
N HIS A 5 12.72 2.49 11.52
CA HIS A 5 12.96 3.05 10.20
C HIS A 5 11.76 2.85 9.28
N HIS A 6 11.10 1.68 9.38
CA HIS A 6 9.89 1.33 8.64
C HIS A 6 8.77 0.87 9.59
N VAL A 7 7.63 1.54 9.50
CA VAL A 7 6.39 1.17 10.22
C VAL A 7 5.35 0.71 9.22
N ALA A 8 4.72 -0.43 9.45
CA ALA A 8 3.56 -0.90 8.68
C ALA A 8 2.30 -0.85 9.53
N ILE A 9 1.17 -0.42 8.94
CA ILE A 9 -0.12 -0.32 9.63
C ILE A 9 -1.18 -1.09 8.85
N ILE A 10 -1.80 -2.07 9.51
CA ILE A 10 -2.98 -2.76 9.02
C ILE A 10 -4.20 -2.03 9.58
N MET A 11 -4.87 -1.26 8.72
CA MET A 11 -6.01 -0.42 9.07
C MET A 11 -7.30 -1.24 9.15
N ASP A 12 -7.43 -2.05 10.19
CA ASP A 12 -8.60 -2.90 10.40
C ASP A 12 -9.66 -2.21 11.29
N GLY A 13 -10.91 -2.70 11.21
CA GLY A 13 -12.03 -2.28 12.05
C GLY A 13 -12.78 -1.03 11.62
N ASN A 14 -12.34 -0.30 10.61
CA ASN A 14 -12.98 0.95 10.16
C ASN A 14 -14.46 0.76 9.78
N GLY A 15 -14.78 -0.32 9.04
CA GLY A 15 -16.18 -0.64 8.68
C GLY A 15 -17.02 -0.97 9.92
N ARG A 16 -16.52 -1.85 10.80
CA ARG A 16 -17.17 -2.21 12.08
C ARG A 16 -17.40 -0.99 12.98
N TRP A 17 -16.43 -0.08 13.02
CA TRP A 17 -16.57 1.17 13.76
C TRP A 17 -17.73 2.05 13.24
N ALA A 18 -17.91 2.13 11.92
CA ALA A 18 -19.01 2.88 11.32
C ALA A 18 -20.35 2.22 11.64
N GLU A 19 -20.46 0.89 11.50
CA GLU A 19 -21.67 0.11 11.82
C GLU A 19 -22.10 0.30 13.27
N LYS A 20 -21.16 0.25 14.23
CA LYS A 20 -21.44 0.51 15.66
C LYS A 20 -21.98 1.92 15.91
N LYS A 21 -21.81 2.85 14.97
CA LYS A 21 -22.32 4.23 15.01
C LYS A 21 -23.55 4.45 14.11
N GLY A 22 -24.19 3.38 13.63
CA GLY A 22 -25.34 3.46 12.73
C GLY A 22 -25.00 4.03 11.35
N LYS A 23 -23.74 3.96 10.92
CA LYS A 23 -23.25 4.50 9.66
C LYS A 23 -22.89 3.38 8.68
N ILE A 24 -22.86 3.72 7.39
CA ILE A 24 -22.40 2.80 6.36
C ILE A 24 -20.89 2.57 6.46
N ARG A 25 -20.42 1.36 6.14
CA ARG A 25 -19.01 0.95 6.25
C ARG A 25 -18.04 1.92 5.56
N LEU A 26 -18.44 2.48 4.41
CA LEU A 26 -17.64 3.42 3.64
C LEU A 26 -17.29 4.72 4.41
N GLU A 27 -18.16 5.17 5.33
CA GLU A 27 -17.84 6.32 6.17
C GLU A 27 -16.71 6.01 7.16
N GLY A 28 -16.64 4.77 7.65
CA GLY A 28 -15.53 4.30 8.46
C GLY A 28 -14.21 4.33 7.69
N HIS A 29 -14.23 3.86 6.43
CA HIS A 29 -13.05 3.90 5.56
C HIS A 29 -12.60 5.34 5.28
N ARG A 30 -13.53 6.28 5.03
CA ARG A 30 -13.21 7.71 4.90
C ARG A 30 -12.53 8.25 6.15
N LYS A 31 -13.05 7.89 7.31
CA LYS A 31 -12.45 8.31 8.60
C LYS A 31 -11.05 7.74 8.80
N GLY A 32 -10.82 6.51 8.38
CA GLY A 32 -9.48 5.90 8.34
C GLY A 32 -8.50 6.70 7.48
N VAL A 33 -8.92 7.12 6.29
CA VAL A 33 -8.10 7.98 5.40
C VAL A 33 -7.79 9.34 6.03
N GLU A 34 -8.76 9.98 6.70
CA GLU A 34 -8.52 11.24 7.42
C GLU A 34 -7.50 11.07 8.55
N ASN A 35 -7.58 9.94 9.28
CA ASN A 35 -6.64 9.66 10.36
C ASN A 35 -5.23 9.37 9.84
N LEU A 36 -5.12 8.74 8.66
CA LEU A 36 -3.85 8.45 8.01
C LEU A 36 -3.01 9.73 7.78
N GLU A 37 -3.65 10.86 7.46
CA GLU A 37 -2.94 12.14 7.30
C GLU A 37 -2.22 12.57 8.60
N ARG A 38 -2.85 12.37 9.76
CA ARG A 38 -2.21 12.66 11.06
C ARG A 38 -1.04 11.71 11.32
N ILE A 39 -1.19 10.44 10.95
CA ILE A 39 -0.13 9.44 11.08
C ILE A 39 1.07 9.82 10.22
N LEU A 40 0.86 10.24 8.97
CA LEU A 40 1.94 10.72 8.09
C LEU A 40 2.71 11.88 8.73
N GLU A 41 2.01 12.87 9.31
CA GLU A 41 2.63 14.00 10.01
C GLU A 41 3.44 13.54 11.24
N HIS A 42 2.90 12.59 12.02
CA HIS A 42 3.62 12.03 13.18
C HIS A 42 4.85 11.23 12.76
N CYS A 43 4.78 10.44 11.68
CA CYS A 43 5.93 9.71 11.14
C CYS A 43 7.05 10.66 10.73
N ILE A 44 6.72 11.73 9.99
CA ILE A 44 7.69 12.75 9.59
C ILE A 44 8.34 13.40 10.82
N ASN A 45 7.53 13.83 11.79
CA ASN A 45 8.02 14.52 12.98
C ASN A 45 8.90 13.63 13.87
N ARG A 46 8.74 12.32 13.80
CA ARG A 46 9.55 11.34 14.54
C ARG A 46 10.74 10.80 13.74
N GLY A 47 10.88 11.16 12.47
CA GLY A 47 12.00 10.71 11.64
C GLY A 47 11.85 9.30 11.07
N VAL A 48 10.64 8.72 11.08
CA VAL A 48 10.32 7.47 10.37
C VAL A 48 10.55 7.70 8.87
N LYS A 49 11.21 6.76 8.20
CA LYS A 49 11.56 6.89 6.77
C LYS A 49 10.56 6.22 5.85
N TYR A 50 9.96 5.11 6.28
CA TYR A 50 8.99 4.35 5.52
C TYR A 50 7.72 4.14 6.34
N LEU A 51 6.57 4.42 5.73
CA LEU A 51 5.26 4.05 6.27
C LEU A 51 4.52 3.22 5.24
N THR A 52 4.19 1.99 5.56
CA THR A 52 3.30 1.16 4.74
C THR A 52 1.90 1.11 5.36
N ALA A 53 0.88 1.49 4.60
CA ALA A 53 -0.52 1.36 5.00
C ALA A 53 -1.21 0.26 4.18
N TYR A 54 -1.75 -0.76 4.85
CA TYR A 54 -2.50 -1.83 4.21
C TYR A 54 -3.94 -1.36 3.98
N ALA A 55 -4.25 -0.96 2.73
CA ALA A 55 -5.49 -0.27 2.39
C ALA A 55 -6.55 -1.20 1.76
N PHE A 56 -6.15 -2.13 0.88
CA PHE A 56 -7.04 -3.05 0.20
C PHE A 56 -6.33 -4.37 -0.11
N SER A 57 -6.85 -5.49 0.43
CA SER A 57 -6.30 -6.82 0.18
C SER A 57 -6.98 -7.51 -1.02
N THR A 58 -6.30 -8.50 -1.60
CA THR A 58 -6.90 -9.35 -2.63
C THR A 58 -8.17 -10.06 -2.17
N GLU A 59 -8.27 -10.39 -0.87
CA GLU A 59 -9.47 -11.00 -0.29
C GLU A 59 -10.65 -10.04 -0.23
N ASN A 60 -10.41 -8.73 -0.26
CA ASN A 60 -11.48 -7.72 -0.20
C ASN A 60 -12.35 -7.67 -1.45
N TRP A 61 -11.91 -8.28 -2.57
CA TRP A 61 -12.77 -8.46 -3.74
C TRP A 61 -14.03 -9.30 -3.45
N LYS A 62 -14.00 -10.15 -2.41
CA LYS A 62 -15.15 -10.94 -1.95
C LYS A 62 -16.22 -10.12 -1.23
N ARG A 63 -15.96 -8.84 -0.94
CA ARG A 63 -16.94 -7.94 -0.32
C ARG A 63 -18.07 -7.59 -1.31
N PRO A 64 -19.22 -7.10 -0.81
CA PRO A 64 -20.28 -6.61 -1.69
C PRO A 64 -19.74 -5.59 -2.71
N GLU A 65 -20.14 -5.73 -3.96
CA GLU A 65 -19.66 -4.89 -5.08
C GLU A 65 -19.74 -3.39 -4.78
N LYS A 66 -20.83 -2.98 -4.12
CA LYS A 66 -21.04 -1.57 -3.69
C LYS A 66 -19.96 -1.05 -2.76
N GLU A 67 -19.45 -1.91 -1.85
CA GLU A 67 -18.36 -1.58 -0.94
C GLU A 67 -17.04 -1.51 -1.72
N VAL A 68 -16.77 -2.49 -2.57
CA VAL A 68 -15.56 -2.53 -3.42
C VAL A 68 -15.47 -1.30 -4.30
N ASN A 69 -16.53 -0.98 -5.04
CA ASN A 69 -16.59 0.20 -5.90
C ASN A 69 -16.38 1.50 -5.10
N GLY A 70 -16.98 1.58 -3.90
CA GLY A 70 -16.78 2.71 -3.00
C GLY A 70 -15.33 2.87 -2.52
N LEU A 71 -14.62 1.75 -2.26
CA LEU A 71 -13.20 1.77 -1.88
C LEU A 71 -12.29 2.19 -3.05
N MET A 72 -12.57 1.71 -4.27
CA MET A 72 -11.85 2.14 -5.48
C MET A 72 -12.02 3.65 -5.72
N GLU A 73 -13.25 4.16 -5.57
CA GLU A 73 -13.54 5.59 -5.70
C GLU A 73 -12.86 6.41 -4.60
N LEU A 74 -12.88 5.92 -3.34
CA LEU A 74 -12.21 6.58 -2.22
C LEU A 74 -10.71 6.70 -2.46
N PHE A 75 -10.07 5.63 -2.93
CA PHE A 75 -8.65 5.64 -3.26
C PHE A 75 -8.35 6.60 -4.44
N SER A 76 -9.16 6.56 -5.49
CA SER A 76 -9.04 7.49 -6.61
C SER A 76 -9.13 8.96 -6.16
N LYS A 77 -10.11 9.29 -5.29
CA LYS A 77 -10.27 10.63 -4.70
C LYS A 77 -9.10 11.03 -3.81
N PHE A 78 -8.55 10.08 -3.05
CA PHE A 78 -7.35 10.31 -2.24
C PHE A 78 -6.18 10.76 -3.12
N LEU A 79 -5.88 10.03 -4.19
CA LEU A 79 -4.81 10.36 -5.12
C LEU A 79 -4.95 11.77 -5.70
N ASP A 80 -6.18 12.15 -6.13
CA ASP A 80 -6.44 13.49 -6.69
C ASP A 80 -6.29 14.60 -5.67
N SER A 81 -6.93 14.42 -4.51
CA SER A 81 -7.07 15.51 -3.52
C SER A 81 -5.82 15.71 -2.68
N LYS A 82 -4.99 14.68 -2.48
CA LYS A 82 -3.87 14.71 -1.52
C LYS A 82 -2.50 14.90 -2.15
N ARG A 83 -2.32 14.64 -3.46
CA ARG A 83 -1.00 14.70 -4.10
C ARG A 83 -0.26 16.01 -3.87
N LYS A 84 -0.94 17.16 -3.93
CA LYS A 84 -0.31 18.47 -3.69
C LYS A 84 0.12 18.64 -2.22
N LYS A 85 -0.69 18.15 -1.26
CA LYS A 85 -0.36 18.18 0.17
C LYS A 85 0.83 17.27 0.46
N LEU A 86 0.83 16.05 -0.08
CA LEU A 86 1.94 15.10 0.05
C LEU A 86 3.25 15.70 -0.48
N LYS A 87 3.22 16.34 -1.66
CA LYS A 87 4.39 17.03 -2.22
C LYS A 87 4.91 18.13 -1.29
N LYS A 88 4.02 18.98 -0.78
CA LYS A 88 4.40 20.05 0.17
C LYS A 88 5.04 19.49 1.45
N GLN A 89 4.65 18.29 1.87
CA GLN A 89 5.21 17.61 3.04
C GLN A 89 6.49 16.83 2.74
N GLY A 90 6.92 16.75 1.48
CA GLY A 90 8.11 15.99 1.05
C GLY A 90 7.88 14.47 1.05
N ILE A 91 6.62 14.02 0.83
CA ILE A 91 6.25 12.60 0.88
C ILE A 91 6.27 12.02 -0.53
N LYS A 92 7.11 11.01 -0.75
CA LYS A 92 7.06 10.13 -1.92
C LYS A 92 5.96 9.10 -1.71
N LEU A 93 5.08 8.95 -2.70
CA LEU A 93 4.05 7.90 -2.70
C LEU A 93 4.49 6.73 -3.57
N LEU A 94 4.30 5.52 -3.04
CA LEU A 94 4.42 4.27 -3.77
C LEU A 94 3.15 3.44 -3.54
N VAL A 95 2.77 2.63 -4.53
CA VAL A 95 1.66 1.68 -4.41
C VAL A 95 2.16 0.28 -4.69
N THR A 96 1.93 -0.63 -3.74
CA THR A 96 2.34 -2.03 -3.81
C THR A 96 1.12 -2.93 -3.96
N GLY A 97 1.11 -3.81 -4.96
CA GLY A 97 0.07 -4.81 -5.16
C GLY A 97 -0.15 -5.18 -6.62
N SER A 98 -1.00 -6.17 -6.84
CA SER A 98 -1.33 -6.65 -8.19
C SER A 98 -2.12 -5.61 -8.97
N LYS A 99 -1.82 -5.48 -10.26
CA LYS A 99 -2.59 -4.62 -11.19
C LYS A 99 -3.87 -5.30 -11.70
N GLU A 100 -4.00 -6.60 -11.48
CA GLU A 100 -5.13 -7.40 -11.96
C GLU A 100 -6.45 -6.92 -11.34
N GLY A 101 -7.49 -6.77 -12.16
CA GLY A 101 -8.82 -6.31 -11.72
C GLY A 101 -8.93 -4.81 -11.44
N ILE A 102 -7.81 -4.06 -11.48
CA ILE A 102 -7.84 -2.60 -11.33
C ILE A 102 -8.11 -1.94 -12.67
N SER A 103 -9.02 -0.96 -12.71
CA SER A 103 -9.33 -0.26 -13.95
C SER A 103 -8.11 0.50 -14.49
N SER A 104 -7.96 0.53 -15.84
CA SER A 104 -6.88 1.28 -16.50
C SER A 104 -6.84 2.76 -16.11
N LYS A 105 -8.01 3.35 -15.86
CA LYS A 105 -8.12 4.73 -15.36
C LYS A 105 -7.48 4.91 -13.98
N LEU A 106 -7.70 3.98 -13.05
CA LEU A 106 -7.10 4.05 -11.72
C LEU A 106 -5.61 3.74 -11.76
N LEU A 107 -5.18 2.76 -12.56
CA LEU A 107 -3.75 2.46 -12.77
C LEU A 107 -3.00 3.68 -13.30
N LYS A 108 -3.51 4.33 -14.33
CA LYS A 108 -2.92 5.56 -14.88
C LYS A 108 -2.81 6.66 -13.81
N LYS A 109 -3.84 6.83 -12.98
CA LYS A 109 -3.83 7.82 -11.90
C LYS A 109 -2.78 7.50 -10.82
N ILE A 110 -2.59 6.23 -10.50
CA ILE A 110 -1.51 5.78 -9.59
C ILE A 110 -0.16 6.19 -10.18
N GLU A 111 0.12 5.81 -11.43
CA GLU A 111 1.39 6.09 -12.11
C GLU A 111 1.67 7.60 -12.19
N GLU A 112 0.66 8.41 -12.56
CA GLU A 112 0.77 9.87 -12.60
C GLU A 112 1.06 10.47 -11.23
N THR A 113 0.48 9.90 -10.16
CA THR A 113 0.69 10.40 -8.79
C THR A 113 2.07 10.00 -8.26
N GLU A 114 2.50 8.76 -8.49
CA GLU A 114 3.85 8.31 -8.16
C GLU A 114 4.91 9.18 -8.85
N LYS A 115 4.76 9.40 -10.17
CA LYS A 115 5.64 10.27 -10.96
C LYS A 115 5.66 11.71 -10.45
N PHE A 116 4.50 12.27 -10.08
CA PHE A 116 4.41 13.63 -9.54
C PHE A 116 5.17 13.81 -8.22
N LEU A 117 5.31 12.71 -7.44
CA LEU A 117 5.94 12.68 -6.11
C LEU A 117 7.31 11.98 -6.10
N GLU A 118 7.86 11.59 -7.26
CA GLU A 118 9.06 10.75 -7.36
C GLU A 118 10.32 11.34 -6.71
N ASN A 119 10.44 12.68 -6.73
CA ASN A 119 11.60 13.39 -6.20
C ASN A 119 11.49 13.72 -4.69
N GLU A 120 10.37 13.37 -4.06
CA GLU A 120 10.20 13.58 -2.63
C GLU A 120 10.87 12.43 -1.85
N SER A 121 11.46 12.74 -0.68
CA SER A 121 12.29 11.77 0.05
C SER A 121 12.22 11.88 1.57
N LYS A 122 11.44 12.81 2.09
CA LYS A 122 11.36 13.04 3.54
C LYS A 122 10.69 11.86 4.26
N LEU A 123 9.65 11.29 3.64
CA LEU A 123 8.98 10.05 4.03
C LEU A 123 8.56 9.30 2.76
N ILE A 124 8.82 8.01 2.70
CA ILE A 124 8.28 7.12 1.67
C ILE A 124 7.00 6.52 2.22
N PHE A 125 5.88 6.90 1.63
CA PHE A 125 4.56 6.39 1.98
C PHE A 125 4.14 5.34 0.96
N ASN A 126 4.15 4.08 1.38
CA ASN A 126 3.72 2.94 0.59
C ASN A 126 2.28 2.56 0.91
N ILE A 127 1.43 2.44 -0.09
CA ILE A 127 0.06 1.96 0.06
C ILE A 127 -0.03 0.55 -0.51
N ALA A 128 -0.21 -0.46 0.36
CA ALA A 128 -0.53 -1.81 -0.06
C ALA A 128 -2.00 -1.85 -0.52
N PHE A 129 -2.19 -1.85 -1.85
CA PHE A 129 -3.50 -1.79 -2.51
C PHE A 129 -3.64 -2.94 -3.51
N ASN A 130 -4.73 -3.69 -3.42
CA ASN A 130 -4.89 -4.95 -4.13
C ASN A 130 -3.72 -5.91 -3.86
N TYR A 131 -3.29 -5.91 -2.59
CA TYR A 131 -2.13 -6.66 -2.13
C TYR A 131 -2.55 -7.96 -1.45
N GLY A 132 -1.77 -9.01 -1.68
CA GLY A 132 -1.85 -10.27 -0.96
C GLY A 132 -0.47 -10.93 -0.98
N GLY A 133 0.09 -11.26 0.20
CA GLY A 133 1.45 -11.79 0.27
C GLY A 133 1.64 -13.09 -0.52
N ARG A 134 0.66 -14.02 -0.48
CA ARG A 134 0.71 -15.24 -1.31
C ARG A 134 0.67 -14.93 -2.80
N ARG A 135 -0.08 -13.92 -3.20
CA ARG A 135 -0.15 -13.49 -4.61
C ARG A 135 1.17 -12.88 -5.04
N GLU A 136 1.76 -12.02 -4.23
CA GLU A 136 3.08 -11.44 -4.53
C GLU A 136 4.16 -12.50 -4.69
N ILE A 137 4.19 -13.51 -3.80
CA ILE A 137 5.13 -14.64 -3.92
C ILE A 137 4.95 -15.36 -5.27
N ILE A 138 3.71 -15.66 -5.66
CA ILE A 138 3.44 -16.33 -6.94
C ILE A 138 3.86 -15.45 -8.13
N ASP A 139 3.53 -14.17 -8.10
CA ASP A 139 3.90 -13.24 -9.17
C ASP A 139 5.43 -13.07 -9.27
N ALA A 140 6.13 -13.03 -8.12
CA ALA A 140 7.59 -12.98 -8.06
C ALA A 140 8.23 -14.26 -8.63
N VAL A 141 7.70 -15.44 -8.27
CA VAL A 141 8.18 -16.73 -8.81
C VAL A 141 7.98 -16.80 -10.32
N ILE A 142 6.82 -16.37 -10.83
CA ILE A 142 6.57 -16.34 -12.28
C ILE A 142 7.54 -15.38 -12.98
N GLY A 143 7.77 -14.19 -12.41
CA GLY A 143 8.74 -13.23 -12.94
C GLY A 143 10.15 -13.80 -13.00
N LEU A 144 10.59 -14.44 -11.91
CA LEU A 144 11.90 -15.09 -11.81
C LEU A 144 12.07 -16.21 -12.84
N ILE A 145 11.09 -17.10 -12.99
CA ILE A 145 11.13 -18.19 -13.98
C ILE A 145 11.29 -17.60 -15.39
N ASN A 146 10.45 -16.63 -15.76
CA ASN A 146 10.47 -16.01 -17.07
C ASN A 146 11.81 -15.31 -17.38
N GLU A 147 12.43 -14.68 -16.37
CA GLU A 147 13.75 -14.06 -16.55
C GLU A 147 14.83 -15.12 -16.74
N ARG A 148 14.83 -16.17 -15.89
CA ARG A 148 15.83 -17.25 -15.97
C ARG A 148 15.76 -18.01 -17.28
N GLU A 149 14.56 -18.31 -17.80
CA GLU A 149 14.37 -18.92 -19.12
C GLU A 149 14.99 -18.07 -20.23
N LYS A 150 14.74 -16.74 -20.23
CA LYS A 150 15.32 -15.82 -21.21
C LYS A 150 16.85 -15.76 -21.15
N LEU A 151 17.43 -15.90 -19.95
CA LEU A 151 18.87 -15.82 -19.73
C LEU A 151 19.57 -17.18 -19.82
N GLY A 152 18.85 -18.29 -20.00
CA GLY A 152 19.39 -19.66 -20.02
C GLY A 152 20.05 -20.07 -18.69
N LYS A 153 19.61 -19.49 -17.58
CA LYS A 153 20.19 -19.78 -16.24
C LYS A 153 19.67 -21.10 -15.69
N THR A 154 20.60 -21.98 -15.28
CA THR A 154 20.33 -23.31 -14.70
C THR A 154 20.79 -23.46 -13.26
N GLU A 155 21.54 -22.50 -12.72
CA GLU A 155 22.05 -22.50 -11.36
C GLU A 155 20.92 -22.41 -10.33
N ASN A 156 21.22 -22.68 -9.05
CA ASN A 156 20.25 -22.54 -7.97
C ASN A 156 19.76 -21.11 -7.84
N VAL A 157 18.47 -20.95 -7.53
CA VAL A 157 17.86 -19.66 -7.23
C VAL A 157 18.39 -19.15 -5.89
N THR A 158 18.75 -17.87 -5.82
CA THR A 158 19.13 -17.21 -4.57
C THR A 158 18.00 -16.33 -4.04
N GLU A 159 18.07 -16.00 -2.75
CA GLU A 159 17.12 -15.09 -2.12
C GLU A 159 17.15 -13.69 -2.75
N GLU A 160 18.34 -13.21 -3.10
CA GLU A 160 18.54 -11.91 -3.75
C GLU A 160 17.92 -11.88 -5.15
N GLU A 161 17.96 -12.98 -5.90
CA GLU A 161 17.28 -13.08 -7.19
C GLU A 161 15.76 -13.02 -7.00
N PHE A 162 15.23 -13.76 -6.02
CA PHE A 162 13.79 -13.76 -5.72
C PHE A 162 13.29 -12.40 -5.26
N ILE A 163 13.99 -11.73 -4.34
CA ILE A 163 13.62 -10.41 -3.81
C ILE A 163 13.46 -9.38 -4.93
N LYS A 164 14.30 -9.41 -5.97
CA LYS A 164 14.21 -8.48 -7.11
C LYS A 164 12.89 -8.55 -7.88
N HIS A 165 12.17 -9.66 -7.76
CA HIS A 165 10.87 -9.86 -8.41
C HIS A 165 9.67 -9.53 -7.51
N LEU A 166 9.87 -9.16 -6.24
CA LEU A 166 8.81 -8.61 -5.40
C LEU A 166 8.30 -7.28 -5.99
N TYR A 167 7.10 -6.88 -5.61
CA TYR A 167 6.46 -5.68 -6.19
C TYR A 167 7.26 -4.40 -5.95
N ARG A 168 7.92 -4.28 -4.79
CA ARG A 168 8.71 -3.10 -4.38
C ARG A 168 9.96 -3.53 -3.63
N PRO A 169 10.94 -4.14 -4.31
CA PRO A 169 12.17 -4.64 -3.67
C PRO A 169 13.03 -3.53 -3.04
N GLU A 170 12.77 -2.27 -3.41
CA GLU A 170 13.45 -1.10 -2.85
C GLU A 170 12.92 -0.68 -1.46
N ILE A 171 11.79 -1.22 -1.01
CA ILE A 171 11.24 -0.92 0.31
C ILE A 171 11.78 -1.96 1.30
N PRO A 172 12.46 -1.56 2.39
CA PRO A 172 12.94 -2.49 3.40
C PRO A 172 11.78 -3.13 4.18
N ASP A 173 12.04 -4.25 4.82
CA ASP A 173 11.08 -4.89 5.71
C ASP A 173 10.64 -3.97 6.86
N PRO A 174 9.37 -4.04 7.31
CA PRO A 174 8.91 -3.24 8.43
C PRO A 174 9.49 -3.76 9.76
N GLU A 175 10.10 -2.86 10.54
CA GLU A 175 10.58 -3.15 11.89
C GLU A 175 9.45 -3.15 12.93
N LEU A 176 8.32 -2.50 12.61
CA LEU A 176 7.14 -2.44 13.46
C LEU A 176 5.88 -2.59 12.62
N ILE A 177 5.05 -3.58 12.98
CA ILE A 177 3.73 -3.77 12.38
C ILE A 177 2.66 -3.48 13.44
N ILE A 178 1.74 -2.57 13.11
CA ILE A 178 0.61 -2.21 13.98
C ILE A 178 -0.68 -2.65 13.28
N ARG A 179 -1.48 -3.48 13.94
CA ARG A 179 -2.83 -3.80 13.50
C ARG A 179 -3.85 -3.18 14.45
N THR A 180 -4.82 -2.44 13.90
CA THR A 180 -5.91 -1.85 14.69
C THR A 180 -7.04 -2.87 14.89
N SER A 181 -8.01 -2.56 15.79
CA SER A 181 -9.22 -3.36 16.05
C SER A 181 -9.06 -4.53 17.02
N GLY A 182 -7.93 -4.68 17.73
CA GLY A 182 -7.75 -5.70 18.76
C GLY A 182 -7.66 -7.13 18.25
N GLU A 183 -7.31 -7.31 16.98
CA GLU A 183 -7.00 -8.62 16.40
C GLU A 183 -5.50 -8.86 16.46
N PHE A 184 -5.12 -10.05 16.97
CA PHE A 184 -3.74 -10.49 17.18
C PHE A 184 -3.39 -11.57 16.16
#